data_04152a48c6e6d47542552d52bf72672c
#
_entry.id   04152a48c6e6d47542552d52bf72672c
#
_cell.length_a   1.000
_cell.length_b   1.000
_cell.length_c   1.000
_cell.angle_alpha   90.00
_cell.angle_beta   90.00
_cell.angle_gamma   90.00
#
_symmetry.space_group_name_H-M   'P 1'
#
loop_
_entity.id
_entity.type
_entity.pdbx_description
1 polymer ?
#
loop_
_entity_poly.entity_id
_entity_poly.type
_entity_poly.pdbx_seq_one_letter_code
_entity_poly.pdbx_strand_id
1 'polypeptide(L)'
;RLFPDFHKELQDYPVLLTVGIPAPYDAMVCEHDGREWVVFDMGRFLSYQNPQEFARQMLTHETAHALLHQRWRPNPDASYREQLRFICFDEGFAHLLACGKELVSFDPSGWIEEHQAHALEQLRLALACKDGSEQEQWLYRAQTGRYWEKFAAIAGKLYLMQHLDVLDELYQAGPQRFMPYLFDTSERN
;
A
#
# COMPACT_ATOMS: atom_id res chain seq x y z
N ARG A 1 0.87 19.49 -1.15
CA ARG A 1 -0.07 18.77 -0.24
C ARG A 1 -0.94 17.85 -1.06
N LEU A 2 -0.82 16.54 -0.84
CA LEU A 2 -1.63 15.52 -1.54
C LEU A 2 -3.13 15.64 -1.20
N PHE A 3 -3.45 15.90 0.07
CA PHE A 3 -4.82 15.97 0.58
C PHE A 3 -5.06 17.31 1.27
N PRO A 4 -5.36 18.40 0.52
CA PRO A 4 -5.53 19.73 1.11
C PRO A 4 -6.77 19.84 2.03
N ASP A 5 -7.81 19.09 1.74
CA ASP A 5 -9.09 19.11 2.44
C ASP A 5 -9.32 17.89 3.35
N PHE A 6 -8.26 17.13 3.69
CA PHE A 6 -8.37 15.87 4.44
C PHE A 6 -9.20 15.97 5.74
N HIS A 7 -9.19 17.13 6.41
CA HIS A 7 -10.01 17.35 7.61
C HIS A 7 -11.50 17.25 7.34
N LYS A 8 -11.97 17.71 6.16
CA LYS A 8 -13.37 17.61 5.75
C LYS A 8 -13.70 16.18 5.31
N GLU A 9 -12.79 15.58 4.58
CA GLU A 9 -12.95 14.25 4.00
C GLU A 9 -13.01 13.16 5.06
N LEU A 10 -12.28 13.34 6.19
CA LEU A 10 -12.25 12.39 7.31
C LEU A 10 -13.12 12.77 8.50
N GLN A 11 -13.86 13.90 8.46
CA GLN A 11 -14.57 14.42 9.61
C GLN A 11 -15.51 13.40 10.27
N ASP A 12 -16.22 12.62 9.47
CA ASP A 12 -17.18 11.62 9.93
C ASP A 12 -16.79 10.20 9.49
N TYR A 13 -15.46 9.97 9.27
CA TYR A 13 -15.01 8.67 8.83
C TYR A 13 -15.08 7.67 9.99
N PRO A 14 -15.81 6.57 9.85
CA PRO A 14 -16.03 5.65 10.95
C PRO A 14 -14.79 4.83 11.26
N VAL A 15 -14.46 4.73 12.55
CA VAL A 15 -13.34 3.92 13.07
C VAL A 15 -13.91 2.91 14.06
N LEU A 16 -13.60 1.64 13.86
CA LEU A 16 -13.94 0.55 14.75
C LEU A 16 -12.70 0.04 15.49
N LEU A 17 -12.75 0.08 16.82
CA LEU A 17 -11.75 -0.56 17.68
C LEU A 17 -12.29 -1.92 18.11
N THR A 18 -11.57 -2.98 17.80
CA THR A 18 -11.99 -4.35 18.09
C THR A 18 -10.84 -5.21 18.60
N VAL A 19 -11.08 -6.49 18.84
CA VAL A 19 -10.09 -7.50 19.17
C VAL A 19 -10.39 -8.75 18.35
N GLY A 20 -9.37 -9.34 17.72
CA GLY A 20 -9.52 -10.62 17.02
C GLY A 20 -9.84 -10.46 15.52
N ILE A 21 -9.30 -9.44 14.86
CA ILE A 21 -9.29 -9.39 13.39
C ILE A 21 -8.55 -10.63 12.87
N PRO A 22 -9.04 -11.27 11.78
CA PRO A 22 -8.35 -12.42 11.19
C PRO A 22 -6.89 -12.10 10.82
N ALA A 23 -5.98 -13.04 11.08
CA ALA A 23 -4.60 -12.90 10.61
C ALA A 23 -4.57 -12.80 9.08
N PRO A 24 -3.67 -12.04 8.46
CA PRO A 24 -2.50 -11.38 9.07
C PRO A 24 -2.71 -9.91 9.48
N TYR A 25 -3.93 -9.41 9.44
CA TYR A 25 -4.21 -7.97 9.55
C TYR A 25 -4.16 -7.47 11.00
N ASP A 26 -3.47 -6.35 11.20
CA ASP A 26 -3.48 -5.58 12.46
C ASP A 26 -4.52 -4.45 12.41
N ALA A 27 -4.73 -3.92 11.21
CA ALA A 27 -5.76 -2.96 10.85
C ALA A 27 -6.19 -3.21 9.40
N MET A 28 -7.31 -2.65 8.98
CA MET A 28 -7.80 -2.76 7.61
C MET A 28 -8.87 -1.70 7.32
N VAL A 29 -8.99 -1.30 6.05
CA VAL A 29 -10.20 -0.65 5.56
C VAL A 29 -11.16 -1.72 5.05
N CYS A 30 -12.41 -1.65 5.46
CA CYS A 30 -13.44 -2.55 4.97
C CYS A 30 -14.74 -1.79 4.71
N GLU A 31 -15.53 -2.27 3.75
CA GLU A 31 -16.87 -1.76 3.49
C GLU A 31 -17.92 -2.50 4.34
N HIS A 32 -18.77 -1.74 5.03
CA HIS A 32 -19.92 -2.24 5.75
C HIS A 32 -21.09 -1.27 5.62
N ASP A 33 -22.27 -1.76 5.23
CA ASP A 33 -23.47 -0.98 4.97
C ASP A 33 -23.27 0.22 4.00
N GLY A 34 -22.48 -0.02 2.93
CA GLY A 34 -22.20 0.99 1.91
C GLY A 34 -21.26 2.12 2.36
N ARG A 35 -20.57 1.94 3.49
CA ARG A 35 -19.54 2.85 4.00
C ARG A 35 -18.24 2.13 4.24
N GLU A 36 -17.13 2.79 3.96
CA GLU A 36 -15.82 2.31 4.38
C GLU A 36 -15.59 2.62 5.87
N TRP A 37 -14.98 1.64 6.55
CA TRP A 37 -14.59 1.71 7.95
C TRP A 37 -13.10 1.43 8.09
N VAL A 38 -12.42 2.16 8.93
CA VAL A 38 -11.09 1.77 9.42
C VAL A 38 -11.28 0.90 10.67
N VAL A 39 -10.78 -0.32 10.64
CA VAL A 39 -10.90 -1.29 11.73
C VAL A 39 -9.53 -1.58 12.31
N PHE A 40 -9.38 -1.50 13.64
CA PHE A 40 -8.13 -1.76 14.35
C PHE A 40 -8.26 -2.90 15.33
N ASP A 41 -7.27 -3.81 15.36
CA ASP A 41 -7.13 -4.83 16.39
C ASP A 41 -6.31 -4.32 17.58
N MET A 42 -7.01 -3.88 18.61
CA MET A 42 -6.38 -3.35 19.82
C MET A 42 -5.58 -4.42 20.59
N GLY A 43 -5.99 -5.70 20.49
CA GLY A 43 -5.27 -6.80 21.13
C GLY A 43 -3.89 -7.00 20.49
N ARG A 44 -3.80 -6.89 19.16
CA ARG A 44 -2.53 -6.97 18.43
C ARG A 44 -1.65 -5.76 18.70
N PHE A 45 -2.21 -4.56 18.72
CA PHE A 45 -1.44 -3.35 18.98
C PHE A 45 -0.67 -3.41 20.30
N LEU A 46 -1.27 -3.99 21.34
CA LEU A 46 -0.63 -4.17 22.65
C LEU A 46 0.54 -5.16 22.64
N SER A 47 0.68 -5.99 21.63
CA SER A 47 1.79 -6.93 21.48
C SER A 47 3.08 -6.31 20.94
N TYR A 48 3.03 -5.10 20.38
CA TYR A 48 4.20 -4.41 19.83
C TYR A 48 5.00 -3.71 20.93
N GLN A 49 6.32 -3.55 20.71
CA GLN A 49 7.22 -2.90 21.67
C GLN A 49 6.85 -1.44 21.95
N ASN A 50 6.35 -0.73 20.94
CA ASN A 50 5.87 0.64 21.06
C ASN A 50 4.44 0.75 20.51
N PRO A 51 3.42 0.37 21.30
CA PRO A 51 2.04 0.30 20.81
C PRO A 51 1.49 1.65 20.33
N GLN A 52 1.89 2.76 20.98
CA GLN A 52 1.39 4.10 20.63
C GLN A 52 1.92 4.55 19.28
N GLU A 53 3.22 4.37 19.01
CA GLU A 53 3.83 4.72 17.73
C GLU A 53 3.29 3.83 16.62
N PHE A 54 3.16 2.53 16.89
CA PHE A 54 2.57 1.59 15.94
C PHE A 54 1.11 1.97 15.61
N ALA A 55 0.30 2.30 16.62
CA ALA A 55 -1.08 2.75 16.42
C ALA A 55 -1.14 4.04 15.58
N ARG A 56 -0.24 5.00 15.83
CA ARG A 56 -0.14 6.23 15.04
C ARG A 56 0.20 5.94 13.57
N GLN A 57 1.18 5.07 13.33
CA GLN A 57 1.57 4.67 11.97
C GLN A 57 0.42 3.95 11.25
N MET A 58 -0.24 3.01 11.91
CA MET A 58 -1.38 2.30 11.34
C MET A 58 -2.57 3.22 11.08
N LEU A 59 -2.87 4.13 12.01
CA LEU A 59 -3.92 5.13 11.76
C LEU A 59 -3.60 5.97 10.51
N THR A 60 -2.36 6.42 10.37
CA THR A 60 -1.96 7.17 9.17
C THR A 60 -2.05 6.32 7.90
N HIS A 61 -1.66 5.05 7.98
CA HIS A 61 -1.72 4.10 6.86
C HIS A 61 -3.16 3.88 6.39
N GLU A 62 -4.05 3.50 7.29
CA GLU A 62 -5.44 3.20 6.95
C GLU A 62 -6.22 4.46 6.53
N THR A 63 -5.96 5.61 7.15
CA THR A 63 -6.58 6.86 6.70
C THR A 63 -6.03 7.34 5.36
N ALA A 64 -4.80 6.98 5.00
CA ALA A 64 -4.29 7.22 3.65
C ALA A 64 -5.08 6.43 2.60
N HIS A 65 -5.36 5.13 2.84
CA HIS A 65 -6.24 4.34 1.98
C HIS A 65 -7.63 5.00 1.83
N ALA A 66 -8.24 5.39 2.95
CA ALA A 66 -9.53 6.08 2.93
C ALA A 66 -9.54 7.33 2.05
N LEU A 67 -8.47 8.14 2.10
CA LEU A 67 -8.33 9.33 1.26
C LEU A 67 -8.03 8.99 -0.21
N LEU A 68 -7.19 7.99 -0.46
CA LEU A 68 -6.89 7.52 -1.81
C LEU A 68 -8.14 6.97 -2.50
N HIS A 69 -8.96 6.18 -1.78
CA HIS A 69 -10.16 5.53 -2.30
C HIS A 69 -11.30 6.52 -2.63
N GLN A 70 -11.28 7.73 -2.11
CA GLN A 70 -12.23 8.76 -2.54
C GLN A 70 -12.08 9.12 -4.01
N ARG A 71 -10.86 9.04 -4.53
CA ARG A 71 -10.56 9.35 -5.93
C ARG A 71 -10.23 8.10 -6.76
N TRP A 72 -9.49 7.18 -6.19
CA TRP A 72 -8.95 6.00 -6.85
C TRP A 72 -9.43 4.74 -6.15
N ARG A 73 -10.65 4.31 -6.46
CA ARG A 73 -11.23 3.12 -5.83
C ARG A 73 -10.65 1.84 -6.41
N PRO A 74 -10.43 0.82 -5.56
CA PRO A 74 -10.10 -0.51 -6.04
C PRO A 74 -11.23 -1.04 -6.93
N ASN A 75 -10.88 -1.69 -8.02
CA ASN A 75 -11.84 -2.36 -8.89
C ASN A 75 -11.55 -3.88 -8.87
N PRO A 76 -12.38 -4.69 -8.20
CA PRO A 76 -12.19 -6.13 -8.12
C PRO A 76 -12.33 -6.84 -9.48
N ASP A 77 -13.04 -6.22 -10.44
CA ASP A 77 -13.22 -6.75 -11.80
C ASP A 77 -12.09 -6.31 -12.77
N ALA A 78 -11.12 -5.54 -12.27
CA ALA A 78 -9.96 -5.14 -13.06
C ALA A 78 -9.10 -6.36 -13.43
N SER A 79 -8.38 -6.26 -14.56
CA SER A 79 -7.42 -7.30 -14.92
C SER A 79 -6.36 -7.49 -13.83
N TYR A 80 -5.78 -8.68 -13.75
CA TYR A 80 -4.71 -9.01 -12.79
C TYR A 80 -3.59 -7.96 -12.75
N ARG A 81 -3.16 -7.47 -13.92
CA ARG A 81 -2.12 -6.43 -14.03
C ARG A 81 -2.57 -5.08 -13.48
N GLU A 82 -3.82 -4.71 -13.73
CA GLU A 82 -4.39 -3.47 -13.18
C GLU A 82 -4.51 -3.56 -11.66
N GLN A 83 -4.89 -4.72 -11.13
CA GLN A 83 -4.91 -4.95 -9.68
C GLN A 83 -3.51 -4.85 -9.07
N LEU A 84 -2.48 -5.49 -9.66
CA LEU A 84 -1.09 -5.34 -9.19
C LEU A 84 -0.62 -3.88 -9.23
N ARG A 85 -0.92 -3.16 -10.30
CA ARG A 85 -0.57 -1.75 -10.45
C ARG A 85 -1.27 -0.89 -9.40
N PHE A 86 -2.55 -1.19 -9.15
CA PHE A 86 -3.32 -0.53 -8.10
C PHE A 86 -2.68 -0.76 -6.72
N ILE A 87 -2.31 -1.99 -6.38
CA ILE A 87 -1.65 -2.32 -5.10
C ILE A 87 -0.32 -1.55 -4.97
N CYS A 88 0.50 -1.50 -6.03
CA CYS A 88 1.74 -0.70 -6.00
C CYS A 88 1.46 0.79 -5.69
N PHE A 89 0.41 1.35 -6.25
CA PHE A 89 0.01 2.74 -6.05
C PHE A 89 -0.54 2.95 -4.64
N ASP A 90 -1.57 2.24 -4.28
CA ASP A 90 -2.36 2.43 -3.06
C ASP A 90 -1.52 2.14 -1.81
N GLU A 91 -0.97 0.95 -1.72
CA GLU A 91 -0.07 0.54 -0.63
C GLU A 91 1.23 1.36 -0.61
N GLY A 92 1.75 1.71 -1.79
CA GLY A 92 2.94 2.55 -1.91
C GLY A 92 2.75 3.91 -1.25
N PHE A 93 1.65 4.60 -1.54
CA PHE A 93 1.30 5.88 -0.91
C PHE A 93 1.01 5.71 0.58
N ALA A 94 0.22 4.71 0.98
CA ALA A 94 -0.12 4.47 2.38
C ALA A 94 1.14 4.21 3.23
N HIS A 95 2.05 3.35 2.76
CA HIS A 95 3.32 3.09 3.44
C HIS A 95 4.27 4.30 3.47
N LEU A 96 4.31 5.11 2.41
CA LEU A 96 5.11 6.34 2.40
C LEU A 96 4.59 7.34 3.44
N LEU A 97 3.28 7.54 3.50
CA LEU A 97 2.65 8.50 4.41
C LEU A 97 2.75 8.06 5.88
N ALA A 98 2.62 6.77 6.15
CA ALA A 98 2.69 6.22 7.50
C ALA A 98 4.11 6.24 8.09
N CYS A 99 5.11 5.83 7.31
CA CYS A 99 6.49 5.63 7.79
C CYS A 99 7.45 6.74 7.33
N GLY A 100 7.03 7.60 6.40
CA GLY A 100 7.81 8.75 5.95
C GLY A 100 9.17 8.40 5.33
N LYS A 101 10.07 9.39 5.39
CA LYS A 101 11.45 9.27 4.90
C LYS A 101 12.40 8.57 5.88
N GLU A 102 11.95 8.27 7.09
CA GLU A 102 12.82 7.80 8.17
C GLU A 102 13.53 6.50 7.83
N LEU A 103 12.91 5.64 7.02
CA LEU A 103 13.55 4.41 6.53
C LEU A 103 14.75 4.67 5.60
N VAL A 104 14.81 5.79 4.89
CA VAL A 104 15.95 6.13 4.02
C VAL A 104 17.13 6.65 4.81
N SER A 105 16.87 7.38 5.90
CA SER A 105 17.92 7.99 6.72
C SER A 105 18.62 7.00 7.65
N PHE A 106 18.08 5.79 7.82
CA PHE A 106 18.59 4.78 8.74
C PHE A 106 19.43 3.67 8.08
N ASP A 107 19.62 3.71 6.74
CA ASP A 107 20.41 2.65 6.11
C ASP A 107 21.75 3.09 5.52
N PRO A 108 22.83 3.10 6.31
CA PRO A 108 24.18 3.30 5.80
C PRO A 108 24.74 2.07 5.07
N SER A 109 24.04 0.94 5.04
CA SER A 109 24.55 -0.36 4.57
C SER A 109 24.12 -0.74 3.16
N GLY A 110 23.16 0.02 2.55
CA GLY A 110 22.63 -0.29 1.22
C GLY A 110 21.55 -1.37 1.18
N TRP A 111 21.03 -1.83 2.33
CA TRP A 111 19.99 -2.88 2.36
C TRP A 111 18.63 -2.42 1.80
N ILE A 112 18.39 -1.10 1.73
CA ILE A 112 17.21 -0.56 1.04
C ILE A 112 17.26 -0.90 -0.44
N GLU A 113 18.43 -0.74 -1.08
CA GLU A 113 18.65 -1.12 -2.47
C GLU A 113 18.45 -2.61 -2.69
N GLU A 114 18.88 -3.46 -1.75
CA GLU A 114 18.64 -4.90 -1.80
C GLU A 114 17.13 -5.22 -1.70
N HIS A 115 16.42 -4.59 -0.78
CA HIS A 115 14.97 -4.74 -0.66
C HIS A 115 14.23 -4.23 -1.89
N GLN A 116 14.68 -3.12 -2.48
CA GLN A 116 14.13 -2.61 -3.73
C GLN A 116 14.35 -3.60 -4.88
N ALA A 117 15.56 -4.09 -5.03
CA ALA A 117 15.89 -5.07 -6.07
C ALA A 117 15.05 -6.34 -5.92
N HIS A 118 14.90 -6.85 -4.68
CA HIS A 118 14.05 -7.99 -4.39
C HIS A 118 12.57 -7.72 -4.71
N ALA A 119 12.02 -6.60 -4.26
CA ALA A 119 10.62 -6.24 -4.50
C ALA A 119 10.31 -6.08 -6.00
N LEU A 120 11.21 -5.44 -6.76
CA LEU A 120 11.09 -5.29 -8.20
C LEU A 120 11.20 -6.62 -8.94
N GLU A 121 12.07 -7.52 -8.50
CA GLU A 121 12.17 -8.86 -9.09
C GLU A 121 10.90 -9.68 -8.83
N GLN A 122 10.36 -9.68 -7.60
CA GLN A 122 9.08 -10.34 -7.32
C GLN A 122 7.94 -9.74 -8.15
N LEU A 123 7.91 -8.41 -8.32
CA LEU A 123 6.91 -7.74 -9.15
C LEU A 123 7.03 -8.16 -10.64
N ARG A 124 8.25 -8.29 -11.16
CA ARG A 124 8.47 -8.79 -12.54
C ARG A 124 7.99 -10.23 -12.73
N LEU A 125 8.30 -11.10 -11.75
CA LEU A 125 7.82 -12.50 -11.76
C LEU A 125 6.29 -12.55 -11.71
N ALA A 126 5.67 -11.76 -10.84
CA ALA A 126 4.21 -11.63 -10.77
C ALA A 126 3.64 -11.16 -12.12
N LEU A 127 4.20 -10.12 -12.73
CA LEU A 127 3.75 -9.61 -14.04
C LEU A 127 3.92 -10.62 -15.18
N ALA A 128 4.86 -11.55 -15.08
CA ALA A 128 5.07 -12.61 -16.05
C ALA A 128 4.14 -13.82 -15.86
N CYS A 129 3.47 -13.92 -14.72
CA CYS A 129 2.58 -15.03 -14.39
C CYS A 129 1.35 -15.04 -15.31
N LYS A 130 1.08 -16.20 -15.93
CA LYS A 130 -0.07 -16.42 -16.82
C LYS A 130 -1.10 -17.39 -16.24
N ASP A 131 -0.77 -18.10 -15.18
CA ASP A 131 -1.66 -19.04 -14.51
C ASP A 131 -2.60 -18.29 -13.54
N GLY A 132 -3.91 -18.39 -13.77
CA GLY A 132 -4.91 -17.67 -12.97
C GLY A 132 -4.91 -18.06 -11.50
N SER A 133 -4.64 -19.31 -11.17
CA SER A 133 -4.58 -19.77 -9.78
C SER A 133 -3.34 -19.25 -9.04
N GLU A 134 -2.22 -19.10 -9.74
CA GLU A 134 -1.02 -18.47 -9.20
C GLU A 134 -1.18 -16.96 -9.10
N GLN A 135 -1.93 -16.32 -10.01
CA GLN A 135 -2.20 -14.89 -9.98
C GLN A 135 -2.90 -14.45 -8.69
N GLU A 136 -3.84 -15.22 -8.17
CA GLU A 136 -4.49 -14.95 -6.88
C GLU A 136 -3.47 -14.97 -5.73
N GLN A 137 -2.55 -15.93 -5.74
CA GLN A 137 -1.49 -16.02 -4.74
C GLN A 137 -0.52 -14.83 -4.84
N TRP A 138 -0.19 -14.39 -6.06
CA TRP A 138 0.62 -13.21 -6.28
C TRP A 138 -0.05 -11.93 -5.77
N LEU A 139 -1.35 -11.73 -6.04
CA LEU A 139 -2.11 -10.59 -5.50
C LEU A 139 -2.13 -10.60 -3.98
N TYR A 140 -2.34 -11.76 -3.36
CA TYR A 140 -2.28 -11.90 -1.91
C TYR A 140 -0.89 -11.50 -1.35
N ARG A 141 0.19 -12.06 -1.88
CA ARG A 141 1.56 -11.76 -1.47
C ARG A 141 2.00 -10.33 -1.78
N ALA A 142 1.37 -9.67 -2.74
CA ALA A 142 1.70 -8.31 -3.14
C ALA A 142 1.53 -7.30 -1.98
N GLN A 143 0.57 -7.54 -1.09
CA GLN A 143 0.14 -6.64 -0.02
C GLN A 143 0.11 -7.27 1.38
N THR A 144 0.41 -8.57 1.51
CA THR A 144 0.36 -9.28 2.80
C THR A 144 1.71 -9.88 3.18
N GLY A 145 1.89 -10.19 4.47
CA GLY A 145 3.13 -10.74 5.00
C GLY A 145 3.86 -9.74 5.90
N ARG A 146 5.11 -10.03 6.21
CA ARG A 146 5.97 -9.10 6.95
C ARG A 146 6.27 -7.88 6.09
N TYR A 147 6.67 -6.78 6.71
CA TYR A 147 6.85 -5.49 6.04
C TYR A 147 7.59 -5.59 4.70
N TRP A 148 8.78 -6.22 4.66
CA TRP A 148 9.59 -6.33 3.45
C TRP A 148 9.14 -7.43 2.48
N GLU A 149 8.18 -8.28 2.87
CA GLU A 149 7.65 -9.37 2.03
C GLU A 149 6.52 -8.90 1.10
N LYS A 150 5.87 -7.76 1.42
CA LYS A 150 4.80 -7.14 0.63
C LYS A 150 5.37 -6.48 -0.63
N PHE A 151 5.79 -7.27 -1.59
CA PHE A 151 6.66 -6.81 -2.69
C PHE A 151 6.08 -5.64 -3.50
N ALA A 152 4.78 -5.60 -3.77
CA ALA A 152 4.16 -4.51 -4.54
C ALA A 152 4.05 -3.23 -3.71
N ALA A 153 3.68 -3.34 -2.44
CA ALA A 153 3.67 -2.22 -1.50
C ALA A 153 5.07 -1.59 -1.37
N ILE A 154 6.10 -2.42 -1.20
CA ILE A 154 7.49 -1.96 -1.08
C ILE A 154 8.00 -1.37 -2.39
N ALA A 155 7.75 -2.01 -3.54
CA ALA A 155 8.12 -1.47 -4.84
C ALA A 155 7.48 -0.09 -5.07
N GLY A 156 6.19 0.05 -4.75
CA GLY A 156 5.47 1.31 -4.86
C GLY A 156 6.02 2.39 -3.93
N LYS A 157 6.23 2.07 -2.64
CA LYS A 157 6.81 3.00 -1.68
C LYS A 157 8.19 3.50 -2.10
N LEU A 158 9.11 2.59 -2.45
CA LEU A 158 10.48 2.97 -2.81
C LEU A 158 10.53 3.74 -4.12
N TYR A 159 9.62 3.44 -5.06
CA TYR A 159 9.44 4.27 -6.25
C TYR A 159 9.02 5.70 -5.89
N LEU A 160 8.02 5.89 -5.03
CA LEU A 160 7.58 7.21 -4.58
C LEU A 160 8.69 7.97 -3.84
N MET A 161 9.51 7.28 -3.03
CA MET A 161 10.64 7.89 -2.32
C MET A 161 11.70 8.44 -3.27
N GLN A 162 11.87 7.85 -4.44
CA GLN A 162 12.76 8.34 -5.49
C GLN A 162 12.17 9.50 -6.31
N HIS A 163 10.86 9.77 -6.16
CA HIS A 163 10.11 10.76 -6.93
C HIS A 163 9.35 11.74 -6.02
N LEU A 164 9.95 12.11 -4.88
CA LEU A 164 9.30 12.98 -3.89
C LEU A 164 8.97 14.37 -4.41
N ASP A 165 9.71 14.84 -5.39
CA ASP A 165 9.55 16.14 -6.06
C ASP A 165 8.31 16.22 -6.95
N VAL A 166 7.82 15.07 -7.42
CA VAL A 166 6.63 14.95 -8.32
C VAL A 166 5.49 14.12 -7.72
N LEU A 167 5.43 14.00 -6.39
CA LEU A 167 4.38 13.21 -5.71
C LEU A 167 2.96 13.63 -6.09
N ASP A 168 2.71 14.94 -6.20
CA ASP A 168 1.39 15.46 -6.57
C ASP A 168 1.03 15.04 -8.00
N GLU A 169 1.97 15.05 -8.92
CA GLU A 169 1.76 14.62 -10.30
C GLU A 169 1.47 13.12 -10.37
N LEU A 170 2.22 12.30 -9.62
CA LEU A 170 2.00 10.86 -9.53
C LEU A 170 0.63 10.53 -8.94
N TYR A 171 0.22 11.25 -7.88
CA TYR A 171 -1.10 11.10 -7.30
C TYR A 171 -2.21 11.49 -8.29
N GLN A 172 -2.06 12.62 -9.01
CA GLN A 172 -3.04 13.08 -9.99
C GLN A 172 -3.14 12.15 -11.20
N ALA A 173 -2.02 11.56 -11.62
CA ALA A 173 -1.97 10.60 -12.73
C ALA A 173 -2.66 9.28 -12.39
N GLY A 174 -2.69 8.90 -11.11
CA GLY A 174 -3.38 7.71 -10.61
C GLY A 174 -2.72 6.39 -10.95
N PRO A 175 -3.35 5.27 -10.52
CA PRO A 175 -2.75 3.94 -10.65
C PRO A 175 -2.47 3.54 -12.09
N GLN A 176 -3.26 3.99 -13.07
CA GLN A 176 -3.09 3.62 -14.49
C GLN A 176 -1.75 4.10 -15.10
N ARG A 177 -1.16 5.14 -14.53
CA ARG A 177 0.11 5.70 -14.98
C ARG A 177 1.24 5.50 -13.99
N PHE A 178 1.00 4.72 -12.95
CA PHE A 178 1.98 4.46 -11.91
C PHE A 178 3.01 3.42 -12.39
N MET A 179 4.30 3.69 -12.20
CA MET A 179 5.42 2.83 -12.59
C MET A 179 5.35 2.34 -14.05
N PRO A 180 5.13 3.21 -15.05
CA PRO A 180 4.84 2.82 -16.43
C PRO A 180 5.92 1.91 -17.02
N TYR A 181 7.19 2.14 -16.69
CA TYR A 181 8.33 1.37 -17.20
C TYR A 181 8.27 -0.14 -16.83
N LEU A 182 7.57 -0.52 -15.75
CA LEU A 182 7.39 -1.91 -15.37
C LEU A 182 6.19 -2.55 -16.05
N PHE A 183 5.11 -1.80 -16.18
CA PHE A 183 3.84 -2.32 -16.67
C PHE A 183 3.73 -2.28 -18.20
N ASP A 184 4.40 -1.32 -18.86
CA ASP A 184 4.33 -1.18 -20.32
C ASP A 184 5.32 -2.08 -21.06
N THR A 185 6.45 -2.45 -20.46
CA THR A 185 7.45 -3.32 -21.10
C THR A 185 7.01 -4.77 -21.25
N SER A 186 6.01 -5.21 -20.51
CA SER A 186 5.51 -6.59 -20.52
C SER A 186 4.47 -6.87 -21.61
N GLU A 187 4.00 -5.86 -22.34
CA GLU A 187 3.12 -6.00 -23.49
C GLU A 187 3.90 -6.20 -24.82
N ARG A 188 5.23 -6.14 -24.80
CA ARG A 188 6.08 -6.22 -26.00
C ARG A 188 6.73 -7.58 -26.24
N ASN A 189 6.30 -8.64 -25.51
CA ASN A 189 6.82 -10.01 -25.69
C ASN A 189 5.67 -10.99 -26.04
#